data_78d6dccfc0e4997e537c70e7c9ac7338
#
_entry.id   78d6dccfc0e4997e537c70e7c9ac7338
#
_cell.length_a   1.000
_cell.length_b   1.000
_cell.length_c   1.000
_cell.angle_alpha   90.00
_cell.angle_beta   90.00
_cell.angle_gamma   90.00
#
_symmetry.space_group_name_H-M   'P 1'
#
loop_
_entity.id
_entity.type
_entity.pdbx_description
1 polymer ?
#
loop_
_entity_poly.entity_id
_entity_poly.type
_entity_poly.pdbx_seq_one_letter_code
_entity_poly.pdbx_strand_id
1 'polypeptide(L)' 'MTDNEIMTLEEVAAYLKLKPQTIYTWAQEKKIPAAKLGKEWRFKRSVIDRWINQHFDPKFSALVNEKKDKSTDR' A
#
# COMPACT_ATOMS: atom_id res chain seq x y z
N MET A 1 -15.12 14.72 -3.35
CA MET A 1 -14.96 14.61 -2.98
C MET A 1 -14.19 14.51 -2.36
N THR A 2 -13.87 14.47 -2.05
CA THR A 2 -13.30 14.50 -1.28
C THR A 2 -12.69 13.54 -0.84
N ASP A 3 -12.38 12.78 -1.20
CA ASP A 3 -11.88 11.81 -0.62
C ASP A 3 -10.54 11.93 -0.49
N ASN A 4 -9.80 11.73 0.21
CA ASN A 4 -8.42 11.82 0.46
C ASN A 4 -7.67 10.76 -0.26
N GLU A 5 -7.91 10.70 -1.53
CA GLU A 5 -7.24 9.73 -2.37
C GLU A 5 -5.74 10.00 -2.41
N ILE A 6 -5.34 11.26 -2.37
CA ILE A 6 -3.91 11.63 -2.38
C ILE A 6 -3.43 11.74 -0.94
N MET A 7 -2.33 11.08 -0.63
CA MET A 7 -1.80 11.03 0.71
C MET A 7 -0.38 11.54 0.75
N THR A 8 -0.03 12.17 1.85
CA THR A 8 1.36 12.55 2.08
C THR A 8 2.13 11.34 2.60
N LEU A 9 3.44 11.49 2.64
CA LEU A 9 4.30 10.44 3.17
C LEU A 9 3.93 10.11 4.61
N GLU A 10 3.70 11.13 5.41
CA GLU A 10 3.33 10.92 6.80
C GLU A 10 1.99 10.22 6.93
N GLU A 11 1.06 10.55 6.05
CA GLU A 11 -0.25 9.91 6.10
C GLU A 11 -0.16 8.45 5.74
N VAL A 12 0.67 8.11 4.76
CA VAL A 12 0.86 6.71 4.40
C VAL A 12 1.53 5.95 5.54
N ALA A 13 2.51 6.57 6.16
CA ALA A 13 3.19 5.94 7.29
C ALA A 13 2.19 5.62 8.39
N ALA A 14 1.34 6.58 8.72
CA ALA A 14 0.33 6.37 9.76
C ALA A 14 -0.67 5.31 9.33
N TYR A 15 -1.07 5.36 8.07
CA TYR A 15 -2.04 4.42 7.54
C TYR A 15 -1.53 2.99 7.60
N LEU A 16 -0.27 2.80 7.28
CA LEU A 16 0.34 1.47 7.29
C LEU A 16 0.98 1.15 8.64
N LYS A 17 0.93 2.10 9.56
CA LYS A 17 1.49 1.94 10.90
C LYS A 17 2.97 1.67 10.86
N LEU A 18 3.66 2.43 10.04
CA LEU A 18 5.10 2.34 9.89
C LEU A 18 5.71 3.70 10.14
N LYS A 19 7.02 3.74 10.24
CA LYS A 19 7.71 5.00 10.44
C LYS A 19 7.83 5.78 9.14
N PRO A 20 7.70 7.10 9.19
CA PRO A 20 7.86 7.90 7.97
C PRO A 20 9.18 7.65 7.25
N GLN A 21 10.26 7.43 8.02
CA GLN A 21 11.55 7.16 7.41
C GLN A 21 11.51 5.90 6.55
N THR A 22 10.79 4.89 7.02
CA THR A 22 10.66 3.65 6.26
C THR A 22 9.98 3.92 4.93
N ILE A 23 8.90 4.71 4.95
CA ILE A 23 8.17 5.01 3.72
C ILE A 23 9.06 5.83 2.78
N TYR A 24 9.80 6.79 3.33
CA TYR A 24 10.67 7.61 2.52
C TYR A 24 11.72 6.75 1.81
N THR A 25 12.34 5.85 2.55
CA THR A 25 13.35 4.97 1.97
C THR A 25 12.75 4.10 0.87
N TRP A 26 11.59 3.53 1.13
CA TRP A 26 10.94 2.69 0.13
C TRP A 26 10.54 3.48 -1.10
N ALA A 27 10.11 4.73 -0.92
CA ALA A 27 9.75 5.56 -2.07
C ALA A 27 10.97 5.83 -2.91
N GLN A 28 12.08 6.14 -2.27
CA GLN A 28 13.32 6.39 -3.00
C GLN A 28 13.82 5.15 -3.72
N GLU A 29 13.63 3.99 -3.13
CA GLU A 29 14.09 2.75 -3.73
C GLU A 29 13.05 2.15 -4.67
N LYS A 30 11.92 2.84 -4.83
CA LYS A 30 10.85 2.38 -5.71
C LYS A 30 10.28 1.05 -5.30
N LYS A 31 10.22 0.85 -3.99
CA LYS A 31 9.63 -0.36 -3.43
C LYS A 31 8.18 -0.16 -3.05
N ILE A 32 7.70 1.07 -3.10
CA ILE A 32 6.32 1.39 -2.80
C ILE A 32 5.83 2.34 -3.89
N PRO A 33 4.61 2.18 -4.39
CA PRO A 33 4.12 3.06 -5.45
C PRO A 33 3.96 4.48 -4.93
N ALA A 34 4.73 5.39 -5.51
CA ALA A 34 4.76 6.77 -5.07
C ALA A 34 5.05 7.67 -6.26
N ALA A 35 4.61 8.90 -6.14
CA ALA A 35 4.89 9.90 -7.15
C ALA A 35 5.71 11.01 -6.53
N LYS A 36 6.78 11.41 -7.22
CA LYS A 36 7.59 12.52 -6.77
C LYS A 36 7.09 13.76 -7.50
N LEU A 37 6.40 14.61 -6.77
CA LEU A 37 5.84 15.84 -7.35
C LEU A 37 6.65 17.00 -6.83
N GLY A 38 7.53 17.52 -7.69
CA GLY A 38 8.46 18.53 -7.24
C GLY A 38 9.40 17.93 -6.23
N LYS A 39 9.36 18.41 -5.01
CA LYS A 39 10.21 17.91 -3.94
C LYS A 39 9.45 17.02 -2.98
N GLU A 40 8.17 16.79 -3.24
CA GLU A 40 7.32 16.10 -2.30
C GLU A 40 6.94 14.74 -2.82
N TRP A 41 6.85 13.77 -1.92
CA TRP A 41 6.32 12.46 -2.26
C TRP A 41 4.81 12.47 -2.03
N ARG A 42 4.09 11.89 -2.95
CA ARG A 42 2.65 11.74 -2.82
C ARG A 42 2.27 10.34 -3.19
N PHE A 43 1.19 9.87 -2.61
CA PHE A 43 0.76 8.49 -2.78
C PHE A 43 -0.72 8.50 -3.06
N LYS A 44 -1.18 7.46 -3.72
CA LYS A 44 -2.59 7.33 -4.03
C LYS A 44 -3.15 6.20 -3.19
N ARG A 45 -4.18 6.51 -2.41
CA ARG A 45 -4.68 5.54 -1.46
C ARG A 45 -5.12 4.23 -2.10
N SER A 46 -5.85 4.32 -3.20
CA SER A 46 -6.31 3.10 -3.86
C SER A 46 -5.13 2.27 -4.35
N VAL A 47 -4.06 2.92 -4.79
CA VAL A 47 -2.87 2.22 -5.26
C VAL A 47 -2.13 1.60 -4.09
N ILE A 48 -2.06 2.32 -2.96
CA ILE A 48 -1.42 1.79 -1.76
C ILE A 48 -2.18 0.57 -1.26
N ASP A 49 -3.51 0.63 -1.28
CA ASP A 49 -4.31 -0.50 -0.82
C ASP A 49 -4.04 -1.73 -1.68
N ARG A 50 -3.98 -1.55 -2.99
CA ARG A 50 -3.72 -2.66 -3.88
C ARG A 50 -2.32 -3.22 -3.65
N TRP A 51 -1.35 -2.32 -3.47
CA TRP A 51 0.02 -2.71 -3.24
C TRP A 51 0.17 -3.50 -1.95
N ILE A 52 -0.45 -3.02 -0.87
CA ILE A 52 -0.30 -3.70 0.41
C ILE A 52 -0.98 -5.07 0.38
N ASN A 53 -2.09 -5.18 -0.35
CA ASN A 53 -2.75 -6.46 -0.48
C ASN A 53 -1.84 -7.50 -1.13
N GLN A 54 -1.00 -7.05 -2.05
CA GLN A 54 -0.09 -7.97 -2.72
C GLN A 54 1.03 -8.44 -1.82
N HIS A 55 1.26 -7.74 -0.72
CA HIS A 55 2.31 -8.12 0.21
C HIS A 55 1.84 -9.10 1.26
N PHE A 56 0.55 -9.30 1.39
CA PHE A 56 0.07 -10.34 2.27
C PHE A 56 0.34 -11.69 1.62
N ASP A 57 0.51 -12.68 2.48
CA ASP A 57 0.73 -14.04 2.01
C ASP A 57 -0.35 -14.39 1.00
N PRO A 58 0.03 -14.88 -0.18
CA PRO A 58 -0.97 -15.25 -1.18
C PRO A 58 -1.99 -16.25 -0.67
N LYS A 59 -1.58 -17.16 0.18
CA LYS A 59 -2.53 -18.10 0.75
C LYS A 59 -3.56 -17.39 1.59
N PHE A 60 -3.11 -16.44 2.36
CA PHE A 60 -4.00 -15.68 3.21
C PHE A 60 -4.96 -14.85 2.35
N SER A 61 -4.46 -14.24 1.31
CA SER A 61 -5.29 -13.46 0.42
C SER A 61 -6.36 -14.33 -0.23
N ALA A 62 -5.99 -15.52 -0.65
CA ALA A 62 -6.94 -16.42 -1.28
C ALA A 62 -8.04 -16.82 -0.30
N LEU A 63 -7.67 -17.08 0.95
CA LEU A 63 -8.65 -17.44 1.95
C LEU A 63 -9.62 -16.32 2.23
N VAL A 64 -9.12 -15.14 2.27
CA VAL A 64 -9.96 -14.00 2.58
C VAL A 64 -10.90 -13.68 1.44
N ASN A 65 -10.40 -13.79 0.27
CA ASN A 65 -11.20 -13.48 -0.86
C ASN A 65 -12.14 -14.54 -1.26
N GLU A 66 -12.06 -15.46 -1.25
CA GLU A 66 -12.67 -16.36 -1.79
C GLU A 66 -13.43 -16.94 -1.37
N LYS A 67 -13.76 -16.91 -1.32
CA LYS A 67 -14.33 -17.34 -0.99
C LYS A 67 -14.37 -18.27 -1.68
N LYS A 68 -13.99 -18.58 -2.37
CA LYS A 68 -13.71 -19.26 -2.94
C LYS A 68 -12.97 -20.10 -2.92
N ASP A 69 -12.70 -20.43 -3.06
CA ASP A 69 -11.93 -21.17 -3.08
C ASP A 69 -11.27 -21.77 -2.93
N LYS A 70 -11.16 -22.02 -3.22
CA LYS A 70 -10.34 -22.57 -3.14
C LYS A 70 -9.51 -22.84 -2.67
N SER A 71 -9.50 -22.92 -2.68
CA SER A 71 -8.52 -23.10 -2.29
C SER A 71 -7.95 -23.41 -1.76
N THR A 72 -8.19 -23.54 -1.65
CA THR A 72 -7.47 -23.76 -1.13
C THR A 72 -6.75 -24.19 -0.78
N ASP A 73 -6.67 -24.42 -0.95
CA ASP A 73 -5.78 -24.83 -0.68
C ASP A 73 -5.01 -24.90 -0.45
N ARG A 74 -4.97 -24.75 -0.46
CA ARG A 74 -4.09 -24.83 -0.27
C ARG A 74 -3.66 -24.88 -0.12
#